data_cf472704bccdde33443534e26b9eb86c
#
_entry.id   cf472704bccdde33443534e26b9eb86c
#
_cell.length_a   1.000
_cell.length_b   1.000
_cell.length_c   1.000
_cell.angle_alpha   90.00
_cell.angle_beta   90.00
_cell.angle_gamma   90.00
#
_symmetry.space_group_name_H-M   'P 1'
#
loop_
_entity.id
_entity.type
_entity.pdbx_description
1 polymer ?
#
loop_
_entity_poly.entity_id
_entity_poly.type
_entity_poly.pdbx_seq_one_letter_code
_entity_poly.pdbx_strand_id
1 'polypeptide(L)'
;MSPLRSFRTSQLTLLLLLIFVSGCLPTACQRRESRALFPSDSLSRQLAELTPVDTLSLVWETSGNADQPLQYPRTVRFGDDDKIYASDVQGNKVYEFLSSGVLNRIHESSLFSFPYLVGVQGDTLMVLNPDAQRIDFMYDGRSVKQISTPAEVPEKQRLQYATIEGDDIYYKVIGEDFDNYIAKLGMDGTVLEKTILEGPLWRHAGMLRVWGDSLISLCGFRPVVDVVLPGGQLDTMLLSGFDSPIFPRSLAFMRGDVDEPPLLSPSAAVFGDELYALNIRPGWLRIDQFDRQGKLQRRLVQDVPSFRKDFYPIDLDVRIAADSTIEMAVLFVEPEPKLALYKFDLNQ
;
A
#
# COMPACT_ATOMS: atom_id res chain seq x y z
N MET A 1 30.29 -62.94 35.27
CA MET A 1 30.17 -61.63 35.87
C MET A 1 30.40 -60.60 34.77
N SER A 2 29.35 -59.98 34.20
CA SER A 2 29.42 -59.09 33.07
C SER A 2 29.10 -57.65 33.49
N PRO A 3 29.87 -56.61 33.07
CA PRO A 3 29.50 -55.24 33.23
C PRO A 3 28.95 -54.72 31.87
N LEU A 4 27.65 -54.80 31.66
CA LEU A 4 26.96 -54.23 30.53
C LEU A 4 25.68 -53.53 30.97
N ARG A 5 25.78 -52.38 31.66
CA ARG A 5 24.59 -51.57 32.00
C ARG A 5 24.88 -50.06 32.29
N SER A 6 25.75 -49.40 31.55
CA SER A 6 25.90 -47.94 31.79
C SER A 6 25.91 -47.03 30.51
N PHE A 7 25.72 -47.61 29.33
CA PHE A 7 25.84 -46.82 28.08
C PHE A 7 24.54 -46.33 27.45
N ARG A 8 23.36 -46.73 27.97
CA ARG A 8 22.06 -46.34 27.36
C ARG A 8 21.44 -45.05 27.88
N THR A 9 21.80 -44.62 29.09
CA THR A 9 21.19 -43.41 29.68
C THR A 9 21.82 -42.11 29.19
N SER A 10 23.08 -42.08 28.81
CA SER A 10 23.76 -40.89 28.34
C SER A 10 23.35 -40.48 26.92
N GLN A 11 23.03 -41.43 26.05
CA GLN A 11 22.61 -41.13 24.67
C GLN A 11 21.15 -40.60 24.61
N LEU A 12 20.29 -41.09 25.49
CA LEU A 12 18.90 -40.59 25.55
C LEU A 12 18.82 -39.17 26.08
N THR A 13 19.66 -38.83 27.06
CA THR A 13 19.75 -37.45 27.61
C THR A 13 20.33 -36.47 26.60
N LEU A 14 21.31 -36.89 25.79
CA LEU A 14 21.89 -36.06 24.73
C LEU A 14 20.91 -35.84 23.58
N LEU A 15 20.11 -36.86 23.22
CA LEU A 15 19.06 -36.74 22.19
C LEU A 15 17.91 -35.84 22.63
N LEU A 16 17.48 -35.90 23.89
CA LEU A 16 16.47 -35.02 24.46
C LEU A 16 16.96 -33.55 24.54
N LEU A 17 18.24 -33.35 24.86
CA LEU A 17 18.83 -31.98 24.87
C LEU A 17 18.91 -31.39 23.46
N LEU A 18 19.24 -32.21 22.44
CA LEU A 18 19.28 -31.78 21.04
C LEU A 18 17.88 -31.44 20.50
N ILE A 19 16.84 -32.16 20.89
CA ILE A 19 15.44 -31.87 20.51
C ILE A 19 14.95 -30.57 21.17
N PHE A 20 15.35 -30.32 22.43
CA PHE A 20 14.99 -29.08 23.12
C PHE A 20 15.69 -27.85 22.54
N VAL A 21 16.93 -27.97 22.08
CA VAL A 21 17.68 -26.86 21.43
C VAL A 21 17.15 -26.61 20.02
N SER A 22 16.72 -27.64 19.27
CA SER A 22 16.17 -27.47 17.92
C SER A 22 14.75 -26.89 17.93
N GLY A 23 13.96 -27.13 18.98
CA GLY A 23 12.59 -26.58 19.07
C GLY A 23 12.50 -25.13 19.50
N CYS A 24 13.58 -24.55 20.07
CA CYS A 24 13.58 -23.16 20.52
C CYS A 24 14.16 -22.15 19.51
N LEU A 25 14.87 -22.63 18.48
CA LEU A 25 15.55 -21.74 17.52
C LEU A 25 14.64 -21.02 16.53
N PRO A 26 13.58 -21.62 15.96
CA PRO A 26 12.75 -20.92 15.00
C PRO A 26 11.90 -19.79 15.62
N THR A 27 11.41 -19.99 16.84
CA THR A 27 10.60 -18.96 17.52
C THR A 27 11.40 -17.77 18.04
N ALA A 28 12.68 -17.96 18.34
CA ALA A 28 13.56 -16.87 18.78
C ALA A 28 14.03 -16.00 17.60
N CYS A 29 14.27 -16.59 16.41
CA CYS A 29 14.60 -15.84 15.20
C CYS A 29 13.41 -15.05 14.67
N GLN A 30 12.21 -15.62 14.59
CA GLN A 30 11.01 -14.88 14.20
C GLN A 30 10.68 -13.74 15.18
N ARG A 31 10.91 -13.91 16.48
CA ARG A 31 10.75 -12.81 17.46
C ARG A 31 11.81 -11.70 17.32
N ARG A 32 13.01 -12.00 16.84
CA ARG A 32 14.05 -10.98 16.60
C ARG A 32 13.77 -10.14 15.36
N GLU A 33 13.37 -10.74 14.25
CA GLU A 33 12.97 -10.03 13.04
C GLU A 33 11.76 -9.12 13.30
N SER A 34 10.76 -9.61 14.01
CA SER A 34 9.57 -8.83 14.31
C SER A 34 9.85 -7.59 15.17
N ARG A 35 10.84 -7.63 16.07
CA ARG A 35 11.24 -6.48 16.89
C ARG A 35 12.09 -5.47 16.12
N ALA A 36 12.90 -5.91 15.16
CA ALA A 36 13.75 -5.02 14.36
C ALA A 36 12.95 -4.15 13.38
N LEU A 37 11.77 -4.61 12.93
CA LEU A 37 10.92 -3.92 11.96
C LEU A 37 9.85 -3.02 12.59
N PHE A 38 9.81 -2.90 13.92
CA PHE A 38 9.02 -1.89 14.62
C PHE A 38 10.00 -1.04 15.43
N PRO A 39 10.18 0.24 15.08
CA PRO A 39 10.87 1.16 15.99
C PRO A 39 10.14 1.12 17.34
N SER A 40 10.90 1.27 18.43
CA SER A 40 10.24 1.37 19.74
C SER A 40 9.21 2.49 19.64
N ASP A 41 7.99 2.25 20.09
CA ASP A 41 6.90 3.23 20.07
C ASP A 41 7.35 4.61 20.63
N SER A 42 8.20 4.59 21.67
CA SER A 42 8.80 5.79 22.26
C SER A 42 9.73 6.55 21.29
N LEU A 43 10.57 5.86 20.53
CA LEU A 43 11.49 6.51 19.59
C LEU A 43 10.74 7.12 18.40
N SER A 44 9.81 6.39 17.80
CA SER A 44 8.99 6.91 16.69
C SER A 44 8.16 8.09 17.12
N ARG A 45 7.57 8.06 18.31
CA ARG A 45 6.82 9.18 18.88
C ARG A 45 7.72 10.39 19.10
N GLN A 46 8.89 10.22 19.69
CA GLN A 46 9.84 11.29 19.91
C GLN A 46 10.31 11.93 18.59
N LEU A 47 10.63 11.12 17.58
CA LEU A 47 10.98 11.63 16.24
C LEU A 47 9.81 12.38 15.61
N ALA A 48 8.58 11.84 15.73
CA ALA A 48 7.39 12.52 15.23
C ALA A 48 7.16 13.86 15.93
N GLU A 49 7.33 13.93 17.24
CA GLU A 49 7.16 15.18 18.02
C GLU A 49 8.15 16.27 17.59
N LEU A 50 9.36 15.89 17.21
CA LEU A 50 10.41 16.80 16.73
C LEU A 50 10.25 17.20 15.26
N THR A 51 9.42 16.49 14.50
CA THR A 51 9.23 16.74 13.05
C THR A 51 8.24 17.88 12.83
N PRO A 52 8.46 18.79 11.88
CA PRO A 52 7.52 19.86 11.54
C PRO A 52 6.12 19.33 11.24
N VAL A 53 5.12 20.12 11.60
CA VAL A 53 3.71 19.92 11.25
C VAL A 53 3.29 21.03 10.33
N ASP A 54 2.85 20.66 9.13
CA ASP A 54 2.33 21.59 8.15
C ASP A 54 0.84 21.32 7.90
N THR A 55 0.12 22.34 7.53
CA THR A 55 -1.32 22.26 7.33
C THR A 55 -1.67 21.97 5.88
N LEU A 56 -2.50 20.95 5.66
CA LEU A 56 -3.15 20.68 4.39
C LEU A 56 -4.40 21.54 4.26
N SER A 57 -4.40 22.47 3.30
CA SER A 57 -5.56 23.29 3.00
C SER A 57 -6.50 22.56 2.05
N LEU A 58 -7.75 22.36 2.46
CA LEU A 58 -8.78 21.78 1.59
C LEU A 58 -9.12 22.76 0.46
N VAL A 59 -8.98 22.32 -0.78
CA VAL A 59 -9.36 23.11 -1.97
C VAL A 59 -10.82 22.86 -2.31
N TRP A 60 -11.20 21.59 -2.43
CA TRP A 60 -12.57 21.13 -2.64
C TRP A 60 -12.73 19.67 -2.24
N GLU A 61 -13.97 19.26 -2.04
CA GLU A 61 -14.36 17.85 -1.89
C GLU A 61 -15.64 17.56 -2.68
N THR A 62 -15.81 16.32 -3.13
CA THR A 62 -16.97 15.88 -3.90
C THR A 62 -17.26 14.41 -3.65
N SER A 63 -18.54 14.05 -3.59
CA SER A 63 -19.01 12.66 -3.56
C SER A 63 -19.48 12.16 -4.95
N GLY A 64 -19.08 12.83 -6.02
CA GLY A 64 -19.65 12.64 -7.36
C GLY A 64 -20.80 13.60 -7.60
N ASN A 65 -21.89 13.15 -8.23
CA ASN A 65 -23.12 13.92 -8.33
C ASN A 65 -24.31 13.16 -7.69
N ALA A 66 -25.45 13.84 -7.56
CA ALA A 66 -26.62 13.28 -6.89
C ALA A 66 -27.17 12.00 -7.58
N ASP A 67 -27.05 11.91 -8.90
CA ASP A 67 -27.54 10.77 -9.67
C ASP A 67 -26.54 9.61 -9.73
N GLN A 68 -25.25 9.92 -9.56
CA GLN A 68 -24.15 8.97 -9.65
C GLN A 68 -23.10 9.28 -8.57
N PRO A 69 -23.41 8.99 -7.30
CA PRO A 69 -22.48 9.18 -6.21
C PRO A 69 -21.39 8.12 -6.22
N LEU A 70 -20.22 8.44 -5.66
CA LEU A 70 -19.23 7.45 -5.28
C LEU A 70 -19.86 6.50 -4.25
N GLN A 71 -19.61 5.18 -4.41
CA GLN A 71 -20.16 4.14 -3.53
C GLN A 71 -19.09 3.50 -2.67
N TYR A 72 -18.02 3.00 -3.30
CA TYR A 72 -16.87 2.43 -2.63
C TYR A 72 -15.59 2.69 -3.42
N PRO A 73 -15.08 3.93 -3.39
CA PRO A 73 -13.88 4.29 -4.13
C PRO A 73 -12.65 3.57 -3.59
N ARG A 74 -11.69 3.26 -4.48
CA ARG A 74 -10.51 2.46 -4.11
C ARG A 74 -9.19 3.06 -4.53
N THR A 75 -9.09 3.60 -5.73
CA THR A 75 -7.82 4.17 -6.21
C THR A 75 -8.04 5.52 -6.85
N VAL A 76 -7.11 6.45 -6.65
CA VAL A 76 -7.09 7.78 -7.25
C VAL A 76 -5.78 8.00 -8.00
N ARG A 77 -5.86 8.65 -9.17
CA ARG A 77 -4.68 9.05 -9.95
C ARG A 77 -4.91 10.43 -10.57
N PHE A 78 -3.86 11.23 -10.56
CA PHE A 78 -3.77 12.39 -11.43
C PHE A 78 -3.52 11.93 -12.86
N GLY A 79 -4.19 12.55 -13.83
CA GLY A 79 -3.87 12.43 -15.25
C GLY A 79 -2.91 13.51 -15.70
N ASP A 80 -2.33 13.32 -16.89
CA ASP A 80 -1.42 14.28 -17.51
C ASP A 80 -2.12 15.59 -17.94
N ASP A 81 -3.47 15.56 -18.01
CA ASP A 81 -4.35 16.62 -18.49
C ASP A 81 -5.03 17.44 -17.38
N ASP A 82 -4.42 17.50 -16.21
CA ASP A 82 -4.93 18.15 -14.99
C ASP A 82 -6.23 17.59 -14.43
N LYS A 83 -6.70 16.46 -14.95
CA LYS A 83 -7.85 15.77 -14.40
C LYS A 83 -7.46 14.82 -13.26
N ILE A 84 -8.47 14.41 -12.52
CA ILE A 84 -8.32 13.46 -11.42
C ILE A 84 -9.27 12.31 -11.68
N TYR A 85 -8.75 11.09 -11.59
CA TYR A 85 -9.50 9.88 -11.86
C TYR A 85 -9.62 9.04 -10.58
N ALA A 86 -10.82 8.54 -10.31
CA ALA A 86 -11.09 7.69 -9.16
C ALA A 86 -11.83 6.42 -9.58
N SER A 87 -11.31 5.25 -9.23
CA SER A 87 -12.05 4.00 -9.43
C SER A 87 -13.01 3.74 -8.27
N ASP A 88 -14.19 3.22 -8.61
CA ASP A 88 -15.23 2.79 -7.66
C ASP A 88 -15.55 1.32 -7.92
N VAL A 89 -15.21 0.48 -6.96
CA VAL A 89 -15.32 -0.97 -7.13
C VAL A 89 -16.75 -1.48 -6.94
N GLN A 90 -17.58 -0.82 -6.15
CA GLN A 90 -18.96 -1.19 -5.99
C GLN A 90 -19.82 -0.70 -7.17
N GLY A 91 -19.51 0.48 -7.70
CA GLY A 91 -20.15 1.01 -8.90
C GLY A 91 -19.66 0.37 -10.20
N ASN A 92 -18.51 -0.34 -10.18
CA ASN A 92 -17.79 -0.83 -11.37
C ASN A 92 -17.55 0.29 -12.39
N LYS A 93 -17.00 1.42 -11.91
CA LYS A 93 -16.82 2.65 -12.69
C LYS A 93 -15.47 3.29 -12.42
N VAL A 94 -15.04 4.15 -13.35
CA VAL A 94 -13.99 5.12 -13.11
C VAL A 94 -14.55 6.52 -13.35
N TYR A 95 -14.47 7.35 -12.34
CA TYR A 95 -14.91 8.74 -12.36
C TYR A 95 -13.77 9.63 -12.81
N GLU A 96 -14.05 10.58 -13.69
CA GLU A 96 -13.13 11.59 -14.17
C GLU A 96 -13.61 12.96 -13.68
N PHE A 97 -12.78 13.66 -12.91
CA PHE A 97 -13.07 14.97 -12.38
C PHE A 97 -12.11 16.00 -13.00
N LEU A 98 -12.61 17.21 -13.25
CA LEU A 98 -11.77 18.37 -13.56
C LEU A 98 -10.98 18.78 -12.31
N SER A 99 -9.92 19.55 -12.49
CA SER A 99 -9.13 20.13 -11.38
C SER A 99 -9.96 21.00 -10.42
N SER A 100 -11.14 21.47 -10.85
CA SER A 100 -12.11 22.18 -10.02
C SER A 100 -12.98 21.28 -9.13
N GLY A 101 -12.85 19.95 -9.22
CA GLY A 101 -13.69 18.98 -8.50
C GLY A 101 -15.03 18.68 -9.19
N VAL A 102 -15.33 19.29 -10.33
CA VAL A 102 -16.54 19.01 -11.09
C VAL A 102 -16.39 17.67 -11.79
N LEU A 103 -17.40 16.80 -11.63
CA LEU A 103 -17.49 15.54 -12.36
C LEU A 103 -17.60 15.84 -13.87
N ASN A 104 -16.62 15.40 -14.64
CA ASN A 104 -16.56 15.61 -16.08
C ASN A 104 -17.16 14.42 -16.84
N ARG A 105 -16.77 13.21 -16.44
CA ARG A 105 -17.18 11.98 -17.14
C ARG A 105 -17.20 10.78 -16.19
N ILE A 106 -18.00 9.79 -16.52
CA ILE A 106 -17.94 8.45 -15.92
C ILE A 106 -17.61 7.47 -17.03
N HIS A 107 -16.54 6.70 -16.79
CA HIS A 107 -16.15 5.61 -17.66
C HIS A 107 -16.78 4.33 -17.14
N GLU A 108 -17.65 3.74 -17.94
CA GLU A 108 -18.32 2.47 -17.67
C GLU A 108 -17.92 1.45 -18.72
N SER A 109 -17.76 0.20 -18.29
CA SER A 109 -17.50 -0.90 -19.21
C SER A 109 -18.05 -2.20 -18.62
N SER A 110 -18.64 -3.04 -19.48
CA SER A 110 -19.02 -4.40 -19.10
C SER A 110 -17.77 -5.28 -18.77
N LEU A 111 -16.59 -4.78 -19.04
CA LEU A 111 -15.32 -5.43 -18.70
C LEU A 111 -14.86 -5.16 -17.28
N PHE A 112 -15.40 -4.13 -16.63
CA PHE A 112 -15.04 -3.79 -15.25
C PHE A 112 -15.66 -4.80 -14.28
N SER A 113 -14.80 -5.40 -13.49
CA SER A 113 -15.16 -6.24 -12.36
C SER A 113 -14.20 -5.92 -11.23
N PHE A 114 -14.71 -5.16 -10.27
CA PHE A 114 -13.91 -4.67 -9.15
C PHE A 114 -12.70 -3.83 -9.58
N PRO A 115 -12.87 -2.77 -10.38
CA PRO A 115 -11.79 -2.09 -11.08
C PRO A 115 -10.86 -1.32 -10.12
N TYR A 116 -9.54 -1.51 -10.28
CA TYR A 116 -8.51 -0.67 -9.67
C TYR A 116 -7.81 0.14 -10.76
N LEU A 117 -7.89 1.45 -10.68
CA LEU A 117 -7.13 2.32 -11.57
C LEU A 117 -5.65 2.26 -11.19
N VAL A 118 -4.80 1.77 -12.08
CA VAL A 118 -3.37 1.60 -11.83
C VAL A 118 -2.51 2.66 -12.50
N GLY A 119 -3.05 3.33 -13.52
CA GLY A 119 -2.40 4.44 -14.20
C GLY A 119 -3.33 5.16 -15.17
N VAL A 120 -2.92 6.34 -15.59
CA VAL A 120 -3.56 7.14 -16.64
C VAL A 120 -2.43 7.67 -17.53
N GLN A 121 -2.60 7.56 -18.86
CA GLN A 121 -1.65 8.09 -19.83
C GLN A 121 -2.42 8.76 -20.98
N GLY A 122 -2.39 10.07 -21.03
CA GLY A 122 -3.31 10.85 -21.86
C GLY A 122 -4.76 10.48 -21.54
N ASP A 123 -5.56 10.11 -22.55
CA ASP A 123 -6.94 9.67 -22.38
C ASP A 123 -7.09 8.14 -22.14
N THR A 124 -5.98 7.42 -21.98
CA THR A 124 -6.01 5.97 -21.74
C THR A 124 -5.97 5.66 -20.26
N LEU A 125 -7.02 4.99 -19.78
CA LEU A 125 -7.07 4.46 -18.42
C LEU A 125 -6.50 3.04 -18.40
N MET A 126 -5.64 2.76 -17.43
CA MET A 126 -5.12 1.41 -17.20
C MET A 126 -5.77 0.87 -15.94
N VAL A 127 -6.57 -0.18 -16.10
CA VAL A 127 -7.46 -0.70 -15.06
C VAL A 127 -7.15 -2.17 -14.80
N LEU A 128 -6.71 -2.48 -13.58
CA LEU A 128 -6.62 -3.85 -13.10
C LEU A 128 -8.01 -4.34 -12.72
N ASN A 129 -8.42 -5.44 -13.33
CA ASN A 129 -9.64 -6.19 -13.02
C ASN A 129 -9.26 -7.51 -12.35
N PRO A 130 -9.19 -7.59 -11.02
CA PRO A 130 -8.66 -8.75 -10.30
C PRO A 130 -9.42 -10.05 -10.59
N ASP A 131 -10.75 -9.99 -10.63
CA ASP A 131 -11.60 -11.17 -10.89
C ASP A 131 -11.43 -11.71 -12.31
N ALA A 132 -11.19 -10.80 -13.27
CA ALA A 132 -10.93 -11.17 -14.67
C ALA A 132 -9.46 -11.50 -14.94
N GLN A 133 -8.59 -11.37 -13.95
CA GLN A 133 -7.14 -11.63 -14.04
C GLN A 133 -6.47 -10.92 -15.21
N ARG A 134 -6.72 -9.62 -15.34
CA ARG A 134 -6.16 -8.82 -16.43
C ARG A 134 -6.05 -7.35 -16.10
N ILE A 135 -5.22 -6.67 -16.86
CA ILE A 135 -5.15 -5.22 -16.95
C ILE A 135 -5.74 -4.81 -18.30
N ASP A 136 -6.78 -3.98 -18.28
CA ASP A 136 -7.43 -3.42 -19.45
C ASP A 136 -6.92 -2.00 -19.70
N PHE A 137 -6.51 -1.71 -20.94
CA PHE A 137 -6.22 -0.37 -21.42
C PHE A 137 -7.49 0.17 -22.09
N MET A 138 -8.08 1.16 -21.49
CA MET A 138 -9.38 1.70 -21.87
C MET A 138 -9.22 3.08 -22.51
N TYR A 139 -9.66 3.24 -23.75
CA TYR A 139 -9.73 4.52 -24.43
C TYR A 139 -11.16 4.75 -24.91
N ASP A 140 -11.73 5.90 -24.57
CA ASP A 140 -13.10 6.28 -24.90
C ASP A 140 -14.16 5.18 -24.57
N GLY A 141 -14.04 4.56 -23.37
CA GLY A 141 -14.94 3.51 -22.92
C GLY A 141 -14.76 2.14 -23.60
N ARG A 142 -13.74 1.98 -24.45
CA ARG A 142 -13.44 0.73 -25.15
C ARG A 142 -12.10 0.17 -24.71
N SER A 143 -12.02 -1.14 -24.56
CA SER A 143 -10.74 -1.81 -24.37
C SER A 143 -9.96 -1.82 -25.67
N VAL A 144 -8.83 -1.10 -25.69
CA VAL A 144 -7.92 -1.04 -26.85
C VAL A 144 -6.80 -2.07 -26.73
N LYS A 145 -6.52 -2.52 -25.50
CA LYS A 145 -5.54 -3.56 -25.21
C LYS A 145 -5.89 -4.26 -23.91
N GLN A 146 -5.55 -5.53 -23.83
CA GLN A 146 -5.69 -6.36 -22.64
C GLN A 146 -4.39 -7.10 -22.36
N ILE A 147 -4.00 -7.16 -21.09
CA ILE A 147 -2.84 -7.91 -20.63
C ILE A 147 -3.31 -8.86 -19.55
N SER A 148 -3.15 -10.15 -19.78
CA SER A 148 -3.46 -11.16 -18.77
C SER A 148 -2.45 -11.08 -17.62
N THR A 149 -2.95 -11.10 -16.39
CA THR A 149 -2.07 -11.29 -15.22
C THR A 149 -1.79 -12.78 -15.04
N PRO A 150 -0.67 -13.16 -14.41
CA PRO A 150 -0.32 -14.58 -14.22
C PRO A 150 -1.45 -15.37 -13.57
N ALA A 151 -1.87 -16.47 -14.21
CA ALA A 151 -3.05 -17.27 -13.83
C ALA A 151 -2.78 -18.30 -12.73
N GLU A 152 -1.54 -18.44 -12.28
CA GLU A 152 -1.11 -19.50 -11.34
C GLU A 152 -1.66 -19.35 -9.92
N VAL A 153 -2.42 -18.29 -9.66
CA VAL A 153 -2.91 -17.94 -8.33
C VAL A 153 -4.36 -18.38 -8.18
N PRO A 154 -4.70 -19.21 -7.19
CA PRO A 154 -6.09 -19.60 -6.91
C PRO A 154 -6.99 -18.37 -6.75
N GLU A 155 -8.22 -18.42 -7.29
CA GLU A 155 -9.16 -17.30 -7.32
C GLU A 155 -9.55 -16.79 -5.93
N LYS A 156 -9.44 -17.61 -4.90
CA LYS A 156 -9.88 -17.28 -3.55
C LYS A 156 -8.70 -16.83 -2.69
N GLN A 157 -8.88 -15.74 -1.97
CA GLN A 157 -7.97 -15.23 -0.92
C GLN A 157 -6.66 -14.58 -1.42
N ARG A 158 -6.66 -13.97 -2.59
CA ARG A 158 -5.51 -13.22 -3.08
C ARG A 158 -5.77 -11.72 -3.06
N LEU A 159 -4.75 -10.96 -2.72
CA LEU A 159 -4.70 -9.53 -2.94
C LEU A 159 -3.80 -9.24 -4.14
N GLN A 160 -4.28 -8.39 -5.02
CA GLN A 160 -3.59 -8.02 -6.25
C GLN A 160 -3.40 -6.52 -6.29
N TYR A 161 -2.21 -6.10 -6.69
CA TYR A 161 -1.86 -4.70 -6.86
C TYR A 161 -1.07 -4.57 -8.16
N ALA A 162 -1.22 -3.44 -8.83
CA ALA A 162 -0.40 -3.13 -9.99
C ALA A 162 -0.05 -1.65 -10.00
N THR A 163 1.05 -1.34 -10.69
CA THR A 163 1.42 0.02 -11.07
C THR A 163 2.05 -0.02 -12.46
N ILE A 164 1.97 1.07 -13.18
CA ILE A 164 2.48 1.19 -14.54
C ILE A 164 3.27 2.48 -14.64
N GLU A 165 4.43 2.42 -15.28
CA GLU A 165 5.23 3.58 -15.64
C GLU A 165 5.79 3.38 -17.04
N GLY A 166 5.39 4.24 -17.98
CA GLY A 166 5.68 4.06 -19.40
C GLY A 166 5.19 2.69 -19.90
N ASP A 167 6.10 1.89 -20.43
CA ASP A 167 5.82 0.53 -20.91
C ASP A 167 6.06 -0.56 -19.84
N ASP A 168 6.51 -0.19 -18.65
CA ASP A 168 6.79 -1.11 -17.56
C ASP A 168 5.56 -1.35 -16.70
N ILE A 169 5.14 -2.59 -16.60
CA ILE A 169 4.01 -3.04 -15.79
C ILE A 169 4.54 -3.86 -14.64
N TYR A 170 4.20 -3.46 -13.44
CA TYR A 170 4.54 -4.20 -12.22
C TYR A 170 3.26 -4.71 -11.57
N TYR A 171 3.26 -5.99 -11.27
CA TYR A 171 2.12 -6.71 -10.72
C TYR A 171 2.54 -7.45 -9.46
N LYS A 172 1.86 -7.19 -8.36
CA LYS A 172 2.06 -7.89 -7.09
C LYS A 172 0.86 -8.75 -6.78
N VAL A 173 1.12 -9.99 -6.42
CA VAL A 173 0.13 -10.91 -5.92
C VAL A 173 0.59 -11.52 -4.61
N ILE A 174 -0.32 -11.54 -3.64
CA ILE A 174 -0.09 -12.10 -2.31
C ILE A 174 -1.30 -12.92 -1.88
N GLY A 175 -1.04 -14.02 -1.17
CA GLY A 175 -2.05 -14.94 -0.67
C GLY A 175 -1.48 -15.90 0.39
N GLU A 176 -2.30 -16.81 0.90
CA GLU A 176 -1.90 -17.68 2.00
C GLU A 176 -1.18 -18.95 1.55
N ASP A 177 -1.59 -19.54 0.44
CA ASP A 177 -1.20 -20.89 0.02
C ASP A 177 -0.26 -20.91 -1.20
N PHE A 178 0.45 -19.82 -1.48
CA PHE A 178 1.39 -19.75 -2.59
C PHE A 178 2.52 -18.75 -2.34
N ASP A 179 3.56 -18.79 -3.19
CA ASP A 179 4.67 -17.85 -3.12
C ASP A 179 4.19 -16.45 -3.48
N ASN A 180 4.25 -15.54 -2.53
CA ASN A 180 3.99 -14.11 -2.75
C ASN A 180 5.09 -13.54 -3.64
N TYR A 181 4.74 -12.70 -4.60
CA TYR A 181 5.74 -12.11 -5.50
C TYR A 181 5.32 -10.77 -6.10
N ILE A 182 6.32 -10.07 -6.60
CA ILE A 182 6.17 -8.95 -7.55
C ILE A 182 6.74 -9.43 -8.88
N ALA A 183 5.99 -9.23 -9.97
CA ALA A 183 6.44 -9.52 -11.31
C ALA A 183 6.52 -8.24 -12.15
N LYS A 184 7.55 -8.11 -12.97
CA LYS A 184 7.56 -7.21 -14.11
C LYS A 184 6.97 -7.94 -15.31
N LEU A 185 5.95 -7.36 -15.91
CA LEU A 185 5.25 -7.94 -17.04
C LEU A 185 5.60 -7.20 -18.34
N GLY A 186 5.77 -7.95 -19.39
CA GLY A 186 5.78 -7.41 -20.75
C GLY A 186 4.40 -6.95 -21.18
N MET A 187 4.36 -6.14 -22.22
CA MET A 187 3.12 -5.64 -22.83
C MET A 187 2.27 -6.73 -23.51
N ASP A 188 2.74 -7.96 -23.56
CA ASP A 188 2.03 -9.17 -23.99
C ASP A 188 1.58 -10.06 -22.80
N GLY A 189 1.86 -9.63 -21.56
CA GLY A 189 1.56 -10.37 -20.33
C GLY A 189 2.61 -11.40 -19.93
N THR A 190 3.72 -11.51 -20.67
CA THR A 190 4.82 -12.40 -20.27
C THR A 190 5.49 -11.89 -18.99
N VAL A 191 5.86 -12.81 -18.08
CA VAL A 191 6.65 -12.47 -16.89
C VAL A 191 8.11 -12.30 -17.33
N LEU A 192 8.61 -11.07 -17.25
CA LEU A 192 9.99 -10.72 -17.58
C LEU A 192 10.93 -10.91 -16.40
N GLU A 193 10.46 -10.57 -15.20
CA GLU A 193 11.20 -10.65 -13.96
C GLU A 193 10.26 -11.01 -12.82
N LYS A 194 10.74 -11.73 -11.81
CA LYS A 194 9.94 -12.13 -10.64
C LYS A 194 10.78 -12.00 -9.37
N THR A 195 10.30 -11.19 -8.43
CA THR A 195 10.87 -11.02 -7.10
C THR A 195 9.98 -11.72 -6.07
N ILE A 196 10.51 -12.72 -5.38
CA ILE A 196 9.77 -13.45 -4.34
C ILE A 196 9.71 -12.60 -3.06
N LEU A 197 8.52 -12.56 -2.45
CA LEU A 197 8.26 -11.86 -1.20
C LEU A 197 8.13 -12.90 -0.09
N GLU A 198 9.17 -13.05 0.73
CA GLU A 198 9.19 -14.01 1.81
C GLU A 198 8.38 -13.55 3.03
N GLY A 199 7.62 -14.46 3.63
CA GLY A 199 6.88 -14.21 4.86
C GLY A 199 5.35 -14.24 4.70
N PRO A 200 4.61 -13.95 5.77
CA PRO A 200 3.16 -14.05 5.75
C PRO A 200 2.49 -12.97 4.89
N LEU A 201 1.30 -13.29 4.37
CA LEU A 201 0.50 -12.40 3.52
C LEU A 201 0.41 -10.97 4.06
N TRP A 202 0.08 -10.81 5.33
CA TRP A 202 -0.11 -9.48 5.94
C TRP A 202 1.14 -8.60 5.90
N ARG A 203 2.36 -9.20 5.83
CA ARG A 203 3.60 -8.44 5.74
C ARG A 203 3.71 -7.64 4.43
N HIS A 204 3.09 -8.13 3.38
CA HIS A 204 3.22 -7.56 2.03
C HIS A 204 1.94 -6.90 1.53
N ALA A 205 0.85 -6.91 2.32
CA ALA A 205 -0.41 -6.29 1.92
C ALA A 205 -0.28 -4.75 1.88
N GLY A 206 -0.41 -4.18 0.69
CA GLY A 206 -0.30 -2.74 0.45
C GLY A 206 0.05 -2.41 -0.99
N MET A 207 -0.05 -1.15 -1.34
CA MET A 207 0.09 -0.64 -2.70
C MET A 207 1.50 -0.78 -3.27
N LEU A 208 1.60 -0.82 -4.60
CA LEU A 208 2.83 -0.64 -5.38
C LEU A 208 2.91 0.79 -5.90
N ARG A 209 4.13 1.35 -5.93
CA ARG A 209 4.46 2.61 -6.62
C ARG A 209 5.85 2.52 -7.22
N VAL A 210 6.06 3.19 -8.33
CA VAL A 210 7.41 3.40 -8.87
C VAL A 210 8.04 4.59 -8.18
N TRP A 211 9.33 4.51 -7.85
CA TRP A 211 10.09 5.56 -7.17
C TRP A 211 11.47 5.74 -7.82
N GLY A 212 11.53 6.55 -8.85
CA GLY A 212 12.70 6.67 -9.71
C GLY A 212 12.94 5.37 -10.46
N ASP A 213 14.11 4.77 -10.30
CA ASP A 213 14.49 3.49 -10.89
C ASP A 213 14.07 2.26 -10.07
N SER A 214 13.42 2.47 -8.94
CA SER A 214 13.04 1.43 -7.99
C SER A 214 11.53 1.29 -7.90
N LEU A 215 11.06 0.14 -7.44
CA LEU A 215 9.67 -0.11 -7.14
C LEU A 215 9.51 -0.23 -5.63
N ILE A 216 8.51 0.43 -5.07
CA ILE A 216 8.17 0.28 -3.66
C ILE A 216 6.88 -0.51 -3.46
N SER A 217 6.89 -1.37 -2.45
CA SER A 217 5.75 -2.14 -1.99
C SER A 217 5.47 -1.78 -0.54
N LEU A 218 4.41 -1.01 -0.33
CA LEU A 218 3.98 -0.63 1.01
C LEU A 218 3.51 -1.86 1.79
N CYS A 219 3.86 -1.92 3.07
CA CYS A 219 3.20 -2.80 4.03
C CYS A 219 2.16 -2.01 4.83
N GLY A 220 0.87 -2.26 4.58
CA GLY A 220 -0.22 -1.52 5.24
C GLY A 220 -0.32 -1.73 6.75
N PHE A 221 0.25 -2.81 7.27
CA PHE A 221 0.16 -3.22 8.67
C PHE A 221 1.42 -3.01 9.49
N ARG A 222 2.48 -2.46 8.89
CA ARG A 222 3.78 -2.18 9.51
C ARG A 222 4.36 -0.89 8.93
N PRO A 223 5.15 -0.14 9.69
CA PRO A 223 5.79 1.07 9.20
C PRO A 223 7.06 0.73 8.37
N VAL A 224 6.90 -0.07 7.34
CA VAL A 224 7.99 -0.49 6.44
C VAL A 224 7.54 -0.46 4.99
N VAL A 225 8.50 -0.29 4.12
CA VAL A 225 8.35 -0.37 2.66
C VAL A 225 9.39 -1.35 2.14
N ASP A 226 8.97 -2.33 1.38
CA ASP A 226 9.88 -3.16 0.61
C ASP A 226 10.26 -2.39 -0.67
N VAL A 227 11.56 -2.31 -0.95
CA VAL A 227 12.12 -1.61 -2.11
C VAL A 227 12.71 -2.66 -3.04
N VAL A 228 12.15 -2.78 -4.24
CA VAL A 228 12.71 -3.62 -5.31
C VAL A 228 13.62 -2.75 -6.15
N LEU A 229 14.92 -3.01 -6.04
CA LEU A 229 15.96 -2.34 -6.80
C LEU A 229 16.03 -2.88 -8.23
N PRO A 230 16.68 -2.16 -9.17
CA PRO A 230 16.96 -2.69 -10.50
C PRO A 230 17.65 -4.06 -10.41
N GLY A 231 17.14 -5.04 -11.20
CA GLY A 231 17.61 -6.42 -11.15
C GLY A 231 16.93 -7.30 -10.09
N GLY A 232 15.82 -6.83 -9.49
CA GLY A 232 14.96 -7.63 -8.63
C GLY A 232 15.46 -7.86 -7.20
N GLN A 233 16.54 -7.20 -6.80
CA GLN A 233 17.01 -7.26 -5.41
C GLN A 233 16.00 -6.58 -4.50
N LEU A 234 15.58 -7.28 -3.43
CA LEU A 234 14.67 -6.77 -2.42
C LEU A 234 15.46 -6.20 -1.22
N ASP A 235 15.14 -4.96 -0.86
CA ASP A 235 15.56 -4.33 0.39
C ASP A 235 14.33 -3.91 1.20
N THR A 236 14.49 -3.63 2.50
CA THR A 236 13.40 -3.22 3.37
C THR A 236 13.76 -1.91 4.07
N MET A 237 12.99 -0.88 3.79
CA MET A 237 13.12 0.44 4.38
C MET A 237 12.16 0.62 5.55
N LEU A 238 12.69 0.96 6.73
CA LEU A 238 11.88 1.30 7.89
C LEU A 238 11.44 2.77 7.81
N LEU A 239 10.15 3.04 8.01
CA LEU A 239 9.61 4.40 8.11
C LEU A 239 9.87 4.97 9.52
N SER A 240 11.06 5.54 9.71
CA SER A 240 11.52 6.09 10.99
C SER A 240 10.77 7.38 11.32
N GLY A 241 10.13 7.44 12.49
CA GLY A 241 9.27 8.55 12.91
C GLY A 241 7.79 8.33 12.56
N PHE A 242 7.43 7.26 11.85
CA PHE A 242 6.03 6.87 11.73
C PHE A 242 5.51 6.49 13.11
N ASP A 243 4.59 7.27 13.66
CA ASP A 243 3.90 6.98 14.91
C ASP A 243 2.42 6.67 14.64
N SER A 244 1.82 5.83 15.45
CA SER A 244 0.39 5.50 15.33
C SER A 244 -0.21 5.16 16.69
N PRO A 245 -1.44 5.64 16.98
CA PRO A 245 -2.16 5.26 18.20
C PRO A 245 -2.53 3.77 18.23
N ILE A 246 -2.48 3.08 17.07
CA ILE A 246 -2.80 1.65 16.93
C ILE A 246 -1.58 0.73 17.06
N PHE A 247 -0.37 1.23 17.23
CA PHE A 247 0.83 0.39 17.43
C PHE A 247 0.69 -0.67 18.54
N PRO A 248 0.08 -0.38 19.70
CA PRO A 248 -0.11 -1.40 20.73
C PRO A 248 -0.90 -2.61 20.21
N ARG A 249 -1.91 -2.39 19.34
CA ARG A 249 -2.67 -3.46 18.71
C ARG A 249 -1.85 -4.21 17.65
N SER A 250 -1.01 -3.53 16.90
CA SER A 250 -0.07 -4.17 15.96
C SER A 250 0.89 -5.10 16.69
N LEU A 251 1.44 -4.66 17.83
CA LEU A 251 2.29 -5.49 18.68
C LEU A 251 1.53 -6.67 19.30
N ALA A 252 0.25 -6.48 19.65
CA ALA A 252 -0.61 -7.55 20.16
C ALA A 252 -0.86 -8.61 19.07
N PHE A 253 -1.15 -8.18 17.82
CA PHE A 253 -1.26 -9.10 16.69
C PHE A 253 0.02 -9.93 16.48
N MET A 254 1.18 -9.30 16.51
CA MET A 254 2.45 -10.01 16.36
C MET A 254 2.77 -11.01 17.47
N ARG A 255 2.17 -10.84 18.65
CA ARG A 255 2.25 -11.79 19.76
C ARG A 255 1.19 -12.88 19.71
N GLY A 256 0.22 -12.78 18.80
CA GLY A 256 -0.94 -13.67 18.72
C GLY A 256 -2.03 -13.36 19.76
N ASP A 257 -2.03 -12.15 20.32
CA ASP A 257 -3.04 -11.72 21.29
C ASP A 257 -4.35 -11.24 20.59
N VAL A 258 -4.28 -10.96 19.31
CA VAL A 258 -5.42 -10.61 18.42
C VAL A 258 -5.27 -11.28 17.07
N ASP A 259 -6.38 -11.62 16.43
CA ASP A 259 -6.40 -12.44 15.21
C ASP A 259 -6.16 -11.63 13.92
N GLU A 260 -6.42 -10.31 13.95
CA GLU A 260 -6.33 -9.46 12.76
C GLU A 260 -5.30 -8.33 12.95
N PRO A 261 -4.43 -8.11 11.93
CA PRO A 261 -3.52 -6.98 11.96
C PRO A 261 -4.29 -5.66 11.78
N PRO A 262 -4.03 -4.64 12.62
CA PRO A 262 -4.61 -3.32 12.40
C PRO A 262 -3.92 -2.62 11.24
N LEU A 263 -4.70 -2.04 10.33
CA LEU A 263 -4.17 -1.25 9.23
C LEU A 263 -3.57 0.07 9.76
N LEU A 264 -2.31 0.32 9.45
CA LEU A 264 -1.56 1.52 9.83
C LEU A 264 -1.53 2.55 8.71
N SER A 265 -1.34 2.08 7.47
CA SER A 265 -1.26 2.89 6.26
C SER A 265 -1.93 2.17 5.10
N PRO A 266 -3.05 2.67 4.57
CA PRO A 266 -3.75 2.02 3.46
C PRO A 266 -3.06 2.26 2.13
N SER A 267 -2.40 3.41 1.95
CA SER A 267 -1.75 3.79 0.70
C SER A 267 -0.60 4.76 0.92
N ALA A 268 0.22 4.87 -0.12
CA ALA A 268 1.26 5.86 -0.25
C ALA A 268 1.36 6.32 -1.71
N ALA A 269 1.85 7.54 -1.90
CA ALA A 269 2.20 8.11 -3.19
C ALA A 269 3.66 8.54 -3.19
N VAL A 270 4.22 8.72 -4.37
CA VAL A 270 5.61 9.16 -4.57
C VAL A 270 5.62 10.40 -5.43
N PHE A 271 6.40 11.39 -5.02
CA PHE A 271 6.68 12.54 -5.85
C PHE A 271 8.15 12.98 -5.64
N GLY A 272 8.92 13.01 -6.74
CA GLY A 272 10.36 13.27 -6.67
C GLY A 272 11.09 12.25 -5.80
N ASP A 273 11.86 12.74 -4.85
CA ASP A 273 12.60 11.90 -3.89
C ASP A 273 11.86 11.62 -2.58
N GLU A 274 10.55 11.86 -2.57
CA GLU A 274 9.74 11.81 -1.36
C GLU A 274 8.62 10.80 -1.46
N LEU A 275 8.37 10.12 -0.34
CA LEU A 275 7.27 9.18 -0.13
C LEU A 275 6.24 9.83 0.80
N TYR A 276 5.00 9.89 0.36
CA TYR A 276 3.86 10.39 1.11
C TYR A 276 2.97 9.22 1.54
N ALA A 277 2.95 8.88 2.82
CA ALA A 277 2.19 7.75 3.34
C ALA A 277 0.97 8.23 4.12
N LEU A 278 -0.21 7.69 3.81
CA LEU A 278 -1.40 7.88 4.64
C LEU A 278 -1.17 7.24 6.00
N ASN A 279 -1.34 8.01 7.07
CA ASN A 279 -1.24 7.53 8.44
C ASN A 279 -2.64 7.51 9.07
N ILE A 280 -3.17 6.31 9.30
CA ILE A 280 -4.54 6.17 9.84
C ILE A 280 -4.66 6.77 11.23
N ARG A 281 -5.56 7.74 11.35
CA ARG A 281 -5.91 8.44 12.59
C ARG A 281 -7.41 8.60 12.72
N PRO A 282 -8.01 8.30 13.87
CA PRO A 282 -9.43 8.58 14.09
C PRO A 282 -9.74 10.07 13.94
N GLY A 283 -10.57 10.43 12.97
CA GLY A 283 -11.05 11.81 12.76
C GLY A 283 -10.07 12.81 12.17
N TRP A 284 -8.89 12.36 11.72
CA TRP A 284 -7.84 13.21 11.18
C TRP A 284 -7.30 12.66 9.88
N LEU A 285 -7.21 13.52 8.87
CA LEU A 285 -6.31 13.22 7.75
C LEU A 285 -4.89 13.58 8.18
N ARG A 286 -4.01 12.62 8.11
CA ARG A 286 -2.58 12.81 8.26
C ARG A 286 -1.84 12.07 7.16
N ILE A 287 -0.92 12.77 6.51
CA ILE A 287 0.00 12.23 5.52
C ILE A 287 1.41 12.50 6.05
N ASP A 288 2.20 11.46 6.15
CA ASP A 288 3.59 11.54 6.59
C ASP A 288 4.52 11.54 5.37
N GLN A 289 5.40 12.53 5.27
CA GLN A 289 6.40 12.68 4.21
C GLN A 289 7.73 12.11 4.67
N PHE A 290 8.29 11.18 3.89
CA PHE A 290 9.57 10.51 4.17
C PHE A 290 10.55 10.73 3.03
N ASP A 291 11.85 10.80 3.36
CA ASP A 291 12.94 10.80 2.39
C ASP A 291 13.28 9.38 1.88
N ARG A 292 14.25 9.30 0.96
CA ARG A 292 14.77 8.03 0.39
C ARG A 292 15.35 7.07 1.43
N GLN A 293 15.66 7.51 2.63
CA GLN A 293 16.15 6.69 3.74
C GLN A 293 15.01 6.26 4.69
N GLY A 294 13.76 6.62 4.39
CA GLY A 294 12.60 6.35 5.23
C GLY A 294 12.55 7.21 6.49
N LYS A 295 13.26 8.33 6.55
CA LYS A 295 13.20 9.25 7.68
C LYS A 295 12.07 10.25 7.49
N LEU A 296 11.23 10.40 8.52
CA LEU A 296 10.14 11.37 8.55
C LEU A 296 10.68 12.80 8.43
N GLN A 297 10.22 13.54 7.43
CA GLN A 297 10.59 14.91 7.15
C GLN A 297 9.51 15.89 7.57
N ARG A 298 8.24 15.56 7.34
CA ARG A 298 7.08 16.41 7.66
C ARG A 298 5.87 15.57 8.04
N ARG A 299 4.97 16.17 8.81
CA ARG A 299 3.64 15.64 9.12
C ARG A 299 2.61 16.61 8.53
N LEU A 300 1.93 16.19 7.48
CA LEU A 300 0.92 17.00 6.82
C LEU A 300 -0.44 16.65 7.43
N VAL A 301 -1.15 17.62 7.98
CA VAL A 301 -2.43 17.40 8.67
C VAL A 301 -3.50 18.36 8.12
N GLN A 302 -4.73 17.90 8.01
CA GLN A 302 -5.83 18.78 7.62
C GLN A 302 -6.05 19.88 8.68
N ASP A 303 -6.44 21.08 8.23
CA ASP A 303 -6.67 22.26 9.08
C ASP A 303 -7.89 22.08 10.01
N VAL A 304 -8.93 21.36 9.54
CA VAL A 304 -10.15 21.14 10.30
C VAL A 304 -10.39 19.63 10.47
N PRO A 305 -10.04 19.05 11.63
CA PRO A 305 -10.28 17.62 11.87
C PRO A 305 -11.78 17.32 12.01
N SER A 306 -12.19 16.14 11.53
CA SER A 306 -13.59 15.72 11.61
C SER A 306 -14.00 15.20 12.98
N PHE A 307 -13.05 14.72 13.78
CA PHE A 307 -13.23 14.04 15.06
C PHE A 307 -14.17 12.80 15.03
N ARG A 308 -14.45 12.26 13.86
CA ARG A 308 -15.28 11.06 13.69
C ARG A 308 -14.43 9.80 13.82
N LYS A 309 -14.93 8.80 14.53
CA LYS A 309 -14.22 7.51 14.70
C LYS A 309 -14.15 6.69 13.41
N ASP A 310 -15.15 6.86 12.57
CA ASP A 310 -15.35 6.22 11.27
C ASP A 310 -14.66 6.97 10.12
N PHE A 311 -13.60 7.70 10.39
CA PHE A 311 -12.83 8.45 9.38
C PHE A 311 -11.78 7.54 8.73
N TYR A 312 -11.96 7.26 7.43
CA TYR A 312 -11.13 6.30 6.72
C TYR A 312 -10.72 6.77 5.32
N PRO A 313 -9.55 7.43 5.19
CA PRO A 313 -8.91 7.66 3.90
C PRO A 313 -8.34 6.34 3.37
N ILE A 314 -8.52 6.05 2.06
CA ILE A 314 -8.16 4.75 1.48
C ILE A 314 -7.02 4.83 0.47
N ASP A 315 -6.95 5.88 -0.34
CA ASP A 315 -5.88 6.07 -1.33
C ASP A 315 -5.55 7.55 -1.47
N LEU A 316 -4.33 7.83 -1.95
CA LEU A 316 -3.88 9.17 -2.31
C LEU A 316 -3.02 9.12 -3.56
N ASP A 317 -3.00 10.26 -4.24
CA ASP A 317 -1.99 10.56 -5.25
C ASP A 317 -1.48 12.00 -5.07
N VAL A 318 -0.26 12.26 -5.54
CA VAL A 318 0.45 13.52 -5.30
C VAL A 318 1.03 14.04 -6.60
N ARG A 319 0.89 15.37 -6.84
CA ARG A 319 1.56 16.06 -7.94
C ARG A 319 2.00 17.46 -7.53
N ILE A 320 2.83 18.08 -8.36
CA ILE A 320 3.10 19.51 -8.28
C ILE A 320 2.12 20.28 -9.18
N ALA A 321 1.52 21.32 -8.64
CA ALA A 321 0.69 22.24 -9.42
C ALA A 321 1.55 23.29 -10.16
N ALA A 322 0.95 23.98 -11.11
CA ALA A 322 1.63 25.01 -11.91
C ALA A 322 2.16 26.18 -11.06
N ASP A 323 1.58 26.43 -9.89
CA ASP A 323 2.02 27.43 -8.91
C ASP A 323 3.13 26.93 -7.97
N SER A 324 3.68 25.75 -8.23
CA SER A 324 4.70 25.07 -7.40
C SER A 324 4.20 24.61 -6.03
N THR A 325 2.91 24.59 -5.78
CA THR A 325 2.34 23.93 -4.60
C THR A 325 2.22 22.43 -4.83
N ILE A 326 2.22 21.66 -3.76
CA ILE A 326 1.91 20.22 -3.82
C ILE A 326 0.39 20.04 -3.74
N GLU A 327 -0.18 19.35 -4.70
CA GLU A 327 -1.57 18.89 -4.69
C GLU A 327 -1.66 17.43 -4.30
N MET A 328 -2.61 17.12 -3.42
CA MET A 328 -2.88 15.77 -2.93
C MET A 328 -4.35 15.44 -3.15
N ALA A 329 -4.62 14.48 -4.03
CA ALA A 329 -5.94 13.91 -4.21
C ALA A 329 -6.10 12.75 -3.22
N VAL A 330 -7.10 12.81 -2.34
CA VAL A 330 -7.33 11.81 -1.30
C VAL A 330 -8.74 11.24 -1.42
N LEU A 331 -8.84 9.92 -1.48
CA LEU A 331 -10.11 9.21 -1.43
C LEU A 331 -10.46 8.80 -0.01
N PHE A 332 -11.73 8.97 0.33
CA PHE A 332 -12.31 8.52 1.60
C PHE A 332 -13.44 7.52 1.32
N VAL A 333 -13.54 6.52 2.19
CA VAL A 333 -14.66 5.56 2.20
C VAL A 333 -15.63 5.92 3.31
N GLU A 334 -15.12 6.35 4.45
CA GLU A 334 -15.91 6.74 5.62
C GLU A 334 -15.53 8.14 6.09
N PRO A 335 -16.50 8.91 6.64
CA PRO A 335 -17.88 8.58 7.00
C PRO A 335 -18.83 8.52 5.80
N GLU A 336 -18.41 8.99 4.66
CA GLU A 336 -19.09 8.95 3.39
C GLU A 336 -18.06 8.90 2.25
N PRO A 337 -18.33 8.16 1.18
CA PRO A 337 -17.44 8.08 0.02
C PRO A 337 -17.25 9.45 -0.62
N LYS A 338 -16.00 9.89 -0.73
CA LYS A 338 -15.68 11.17 -1.37
C LYS A 338 -14.24 11.21 -1.87
N LEU A 339 -14.02 12.10 -2.83
CA LEU A 339 -12.72 12.59 -3.28
C LEU A 339 -12.51 13.99 -2.74
N ALA A 340 -11.34 14.28 -2.20
CA ALA A 340 -10.94 15.63 -1.78
C ALA A 340 -9.60 16.00 -2.36
N LEU A 341 -9.44 17.27 -2.75
CA LEU A 341 -8.17 17.85 -3.16
C LEU A 341 -7.66 18.76 -2.05
N TYR A 342 -6.44 18.51 -1.63
CA TYR A 342 -5.71 19.33 -0.67
C TYR A 342 -4.50 19.99 -1.34
N LYS A 343 -4.09 21.14 -0.81
CA LYS A 343 -2.85 21.82 -1.18
C LYS A 343 -1.93 22.01 0.03
N PHE A 344 -0.66 22.00 -0.27
CA PHE A 344 0.42 22.24 0.67
C PHE A 344 1.49 23.08 -0.02
N ASP A 345 1.93 24.17 0.63
CA ASP A 345 2.98 25.06 0.13
C ASP A 345 4.35 24.63 0.68
N LEU A 346 5.28 24.33 -0.22
CA LEU A 346 6.65 23.92 0.16
C LEU A 346 7.47 25.04 0.80
N ASN A 347 7.03 26.31 0.64
CA ASN A 347 7.78 27.51 1.06
C ASN A 347 7.30 28.08 2.41
N GLN A 348 6.40 27.39 3.12
CA GLN A 348 5.91 27.80 4.44
C GLN A 348 6.76 27.20 5.60
#